data_4c717d1b2ac3cb8323b02b0e36868815
#
_entry.id   4c717d1b2ac3cb8323b02b0e36868815
#
_cell.length_a   1.000
_cell.length_b   1.000
_cell.length_c   1.000
_cell.angle_alpha   90.00
_cell.angle_beta   90.00
_cell.angle_gamma   90.00
#
_symmetry.space_group_name_H-M   'P 1'
#
loop_
_entity.id
_entity.type
_entity.pdbx_description
1 polymer ?
#
loop_
_entity_poly.entity_id
_entity_poly.type
_entity_poly.pdbx_seq_one_letter_code
_entity_poly.pdbx_strand_id
1 'polypeptide(L)'
;MSAGIVDIATAKPGRRIDNDHFAAIGLTDDWIRRRSGIAARSWLPDDTPLAEVAAEACAPIMTRTDDPTAVDVLIVVSTSSRQRIPGIAQKVAQLADLGPSVLTFDMNAACCGFVYGLVTGLSLCDAGQARSVLVCSVEAMSRMVDRTDRQTACIFGDGSAAVLLTDRAEFSRFRQIAGCDGSQEALMTETDTGGIHLDGMQVYDRAVRRMSESTQYLFDHGPAPTVLVGHQANGRILEQIRGFTTQLGVPFVNRIENYGNTSSASIPLAFAEELDSGSLPAAGRLGAVAYGAGEAWGGVSVDYRVPAVTAP
;
A
#
# COMPACT_ATOMS: atom_id res chain seq x y z
N MET A 1 24.19 -6.18 9.67
CA MET A 1 23.38 -6.22 8.43
C MET A 1 22.10 -5.47 8.71
N SER A 2 21.46 -4.94 7.72
CA SER A 2 20.17 -4.26 7.86
C SER A 2 19.19 -4.81 6.86
N ALA A 3 17.92 -4.82 7.22
CA ALA A 3 16.87 -5.32 6.34
C ALA A 3 16.44 -4.29 5.29
N GLY A 4 16.03 -4.79 4.13
CA GLY A 4 15.51 -4.01 3.02
C GLY A 4 14.60 -4.85 2.13
N ILE A 5 14.04 -4.21 1.10
CA ILE A 5 13.16 -4.86 0.13
C ILE A 5 14.03 -5.56 -0.93
N VAL A 6 13.85 -6.87 -1.08
CA VAL A 6 14.62 -7.67 -2.05
C VAL A 6 13.78 -8.18 -3.21
N ASP A 7 12.46 -8.16 -3.09
CA ASP A 7 11.53 -8.52 -4.15
C ASP A 7 10.17 -7.84 -3.96
N ILE A 8 9.43 -7.69 -5.06
CA ILE A 8 8.09 -7.12 -5.08
C ILE A 8 7.29 -7.77 -6.21
N ALA A 9 6.00 -8.01 -5.96
CA ALA A 9 5.08 -8.48 -6.98
C ALA A 9 3.65 -8.00 -6.68
N THR A 10 2.80 -8.04 -7.70
CA THR A 10 1.43 -7.54 -7.62
C THR A 10 0.44 -8.56 -8.18
N ALA A 11 -0.78 -8.50 -7.67
CA ALA A 11 -1.96 -8.99 -8.35
C ALA A 11 -2.89 -7.80 -8.61
N LYS A 12 -3.51 -7.76 -9.78
CA LYS A 12 -4.54 -6.76 -10.12
C LYS A 12 -5.88 -7.47 -10.18
N PRO A 13 -6.55 -7.58 -9.04
CA PRO A 13 -7.81 -8.30 -8.99
C PRO A 13 -8.92 -7.55 -9.69
N GLY A 14 -9.77 -8.29 -10.38
CA GLY A 14 -11.06 -7.83 -10.82
C GLY A 14 -11.11 -7.12 -12.15
N ARG A 15 -12.27 -6.57 -12.39
CA ARG A 15 -12.63 -5.89 -13.63
C ARG A 15 -12.22 -4.42 -13.57
N ARG A 16 -11.67 -3.89 -14.65
CA ARG A 16 -11.46 -2.45 -14.82
C ARG A 16 -12.81 -1.72 -14.84
N ILE A 17 -12.91 -0.66 -14.05
CA ILE A 17 -14.05 0.23 -13.92
C ILE A 17 -13.62 1.64 -14.34
N ASP A 18 -14.09 2.10 -15.48
CA ASP A 18 -13.88 3.46 -15.96
C ASP A 18 -14.92 4.42 -15.35
N ASN A 19 -14.67 5.71 -15.44
CA ASN A 19 -15.52 6.73 -14.82
C ASN A 19 -16.95 6.78 -15.37
N ASP A 20 -17.18 6.31 -16.61
CA ASP A 20 -18.53 6.23 -17.21
C ASP A 20 -19.46 5.30 -16.41
N HIS A 21 -18.91 4.34 -15.67
CA HIS A 21 -19.67 3.49 -14.76
C HIS A 21 -20.52 4.30 -13.75
N PHE A 22 -20.04 5.48 -13.36
CA PHE A 22 -20.70 6.33 -12.36
C PHE A 22 -21.68 7.35 -12.95
N ALA A 23 -21.95 7.30 -14.25
CA ALA A 23 -22.94 8.17 -14.89
C ALA A 23 -24.35 8.01 -14.30
N ALA A 24 -24.72 6.79 -13.91
CA ALA A 24 -26.01 6.48 -13.29
C ALA A 24 -26.25 7.23 -11.96
N ILE A 25 -25.19 7.60 -11.24
CA ILE A 25 -25.28 8.41 -10.01
C ILE A 25 -24.94 9.89 -10.27
N GLY A 26 -24.95 10.32 -11.55
CA GLY A 26 -24.78 11.72 -11.96
C GLY A 26 -23.35 12.24 -11.85
N LEU A 27 -22.33 11.37 -11.96
CA LEU A 27 -20.94 11.75 -12.06
C LEU A 27 -20.44 11.63 -13.50
N THR A 28 -19.55 12.55 -13.90
CA THR A 28 -18.91 12.53 -15.24
C THR A 28 -17.42 12.25 -15.09
N ASP A 29 -16.79 11.70 -16.14
CA ASP A 29 -15.34 11.48 -16.17
C ASP A 29 -14.56 12.76 -15.84
N ASP A 30 -14.92 13.88 -16.45
CA ASP A 30 -14.28 15.18 -16.20
C ASP A 30 -14.41 15.62 -14.72
N TRP A 31 -15.57 15.42 -14.08
CA TRP A 31 -15.77 15.77 -12.68
C TRP A 31 -14.89 14.92 -11.76
N ILE A 32 -14.84 13.59 -12.00
CA ILE A 32 -14.05 12.64 -11.19
C ILE A 32 -12.56 12.95 -11.35
N ARG A 33 -12.05 13.09 -12.57
CA ARG A 33 -10.65 13.41 -12.84
C ARG A 33 -10.22 14.73 -12.18
N ARG A 34 -11.01 15.78 -12.29
CA ARG A 34 -10.69 17.07 -11.68
C ARG A 34 -10.65 17.02 -10.16
N ARG A 35 -11.45 16.18 -9.51
CA ARG A 35 -11.49 16.08 -8.05
C ARG A 35 -10.48 15.11 -7.45
N SER A 36 -10.22 14.04 -8.14
CA SER A 36 -9.44 12.92 -7.60
C SER A 36 -8.19 12.55 -8.40
N GLY A 37 -8.13 12.95 -9.68
CA GLY A 37 -7.10 12.49 -10.61
C GLY A 37 -7.34 11.08 -11.15
N ILE A 38 -8.46 10.43 -10.81
CA ILE A 38 -8.73 9.03 -11.12
C ILE A 38 -9.43 8.91 -12.46
N ALA A 39 -8.91 8.07 -13.37
CA ALA A 39 -9.52 7.70 -14.64
C ALA A 39 -10.20 6.33 -14.58
N ALA A 40 -9.57 5.40 -13.84
CA ALA A 40 -10.08 4.05 -13.69
C ALA A 40 -9.64 3.43 -12.38
N ARG A 41 -10.26 2.33 -12.02
CA ARG A 41 -9.88 1.44 -10.90
C ARG A 41 -10.26 0.02 -11.27
N SER A 42 -9.80 -0.94 -10.47
CA SER A 42 -10.24 -2.33 -10.57
C SER A 42 -11.18 -2.66 -9.42
N TRP A 43 -12.21 -3.46 -9.67
CA TRP A 43 -13.10 -4.01 -8.66
C TRP A 43 -13.12 -5.54 -8.76
N LEU A 44 -12.93 -6.19 -7.63
CA LEU A 44 -13.11 -7.63 -7.48
C LEU A 44 -14.58 -8.02 -7.62
N PRO A 45 -14.89 -9.19 -8.18
CA PRO A 45 -16.18 -9.84 -7.95
C PRO A 45 -16.45 -9.94 -6.44
N ASP A 46 -17.71 -9.73 -6.04
CA ASP A 46 -18.08 -9.63 -4.62
C ASP A 46 -17.80 -10.92 -3.81
N ASP A 47 -17.73 -12.07 -4.48
CA ASP A 47 -17.48 -13.41 -3.92
C ASP A 47 -16.01 -13.86 -3.94
N THR A 48 -15.10 -13.10 -4.55
CA THR A 48 -13.68 -13.49 -4.63
C THR A 48 -13.02 -13.44 -3.26
N PRO A 49 -12.44 -14.54 -2.75
CA PRO A 49 -11.76 -14.56 -1.46
C PRO A 49 -10.49 -13.71 -1.48
N LEU A 50 -10.34 -12.80 -0.51
CA LEU A 50 -9.13 -11.95 -0.43
C LEU A 50 -7.84 -12.74 -0.22
N ALA A 51 -7.93 -13.90 0.44
CA ALA A 51 -6.76 -14.78 0.62
C ALA A 51 -6.20 -15.30 -0.72
N GLU A 52 -7.05 -15.56 -1.72
CA GLU A 52 -6.61 -15.98 -3.04
C GLU A 52 -5.90 -14.84 -3.77
N VAL A 53 -6.46 -13.64 -3.73
CA VAL A 53 -5.86 -12.44 -4.33
C VAL A 53 -4.51 -12.09 -3.67
N ALA A 54 -4.41 -12.22 -2.35
CA ALA A 54 -3.14 -12.03 -1.64
C ALA A 54 -2.11 -13.07 -2.05
N ALA A 55 -2.51 -14.35 -2.18
CA ALA A 55 -1.63 -15.41 -2.62
C ALA A 55 -1.14 -15.21 -4.07
N GLU A 56 -2.00 -14.71 -4.97
CA GLU A 56 -1.59 -14.31 -6.33
C GLU A 56 -0.47 -13.27 -6.32
N ALA A 57 -0.53 -12.29 -5.41
CA ALA A 57 0.54 -11.30 -5.28
C ALA A 57 1.82 -11.91 -4.70
N CYS A 58 1.72 -12.91 -3.84
CA CYS A 58 2.88 -13.60 -3.26
C CYS A 58 3.55 -14.58 -4.24
N ALA A 59 2.78 -15.23 -5.11
CA ALA A 59 3.24 -16.35 -5.96
C ALA A 59 4.46 -16.01 -6.84
N PRO A 60 4.57 -14.84 -7.52
CA PRO A 60 5.76 -14.54 -8.31
C PRO A 60 7.03 -14.42 -7.44
N ILE A 61 6.92 -13.90 -6.21
CA ILE A 61 8.04 -13.83 -5.27
C ILE A 61 8.48 -15.24 -4.89
N MET A 62 7.52 -16.09 -4.53
CA MET A 62 7.81 -17.48 -4.13
C MET A 62 8.42 -18.29 -5.27
N THR A 63 8.03 -18.03 -6.52
CA THR A 63 8.64 -18.68 -7.71
C THR A 63 10.09 -18.25 -7.91
N ARG A 64 10.46 -17.01 -7.56
CA ARG A 64 11.83 -16.48 -7.67
C ARG A 64 12.70 -16.78 -6.45
N THR A 65 12.10 -17.22 -5.37
CA THR A 65 12.80 -17.57 -4.14
C THR A 65 13.32 -19.01 -4.24
N ASP A 66 14.62 -19.23 -4.00
CA ASP A 66 15.25 -20.56 -4.08
C ASP A 66 14.62 -21.56 -3.09
N ASP A 67 14.14 -21.09 -1.95
CA ASP A 67 13.49 -21.87 -0.91
C ASP A 67 12.26 -21.12 -0.35
N PRO A 68 11.04 -21.44 -0.81
CA PRO A 68 9.82 -20.82 -0.27
C PRO A 68 9.62 -21.04 1.22
N THR A 69 10.20 -22.10 1.80
CA THR A 69 10.12 -22.38 3.24
C THR A 69 11.04 -21.47 4.08
N ALA A 70 11.88 -20.67 3.41
CA ALA A 70 12.76 -19.72 4.08
C ALA A 70 12.04 -18.44 4.54
N VAL A 71 10.74 -18.28 4.26
CA VAL A 71 9.94 -17.15 4.80
C VAL A 71 9.58 -17.47 6.26
N ASP A 72 10.15 -16.70 7.17
CA ASP A 72 9.94 -16.90 8.61
C ASP A 72 8.63 -16.24 9.10
N VAL A 73 8.21 -15.12 8.46
CA VAL A 73 7.01 -14.37 8.85
C VAL A 73 6.21 -13.92 7.62
N LEU A 74 4.89 -14.09 7.67
CA LEU A 74 3.94 -13.48 6.74
C LEU A 74 3.05 -12.48 7.48
N ILE A 75 3.08 -11.21 7.04
CA ILE A 75 2.17 -10.16 7.50
C ILE A 75 1.19 -9.85 6.38
N VAL A 76 -0.10 -10.17 6.58
CA VAL A 76 -1.15 -9.78 5.63
C VAL A 76 -1.82 -8.51 6.12
N VAL A 77 -1.74 -7.47 5.32
CA VAL A 77 -2.31 -6.16 5.62
C VAL A 77 -3.62 -6.00 4.86
N SER A 78 -4.71 -5.79 5.59
CA SER A 78 -6.01 -5.54 4.98
C SER A 78 -6.95 -4.78 5.93
N THR A 79 -7.62 -3.77 5.40
CA THR A 79 -8.72 -3.07 6.06
C THR A 79 -10.06 -3.67 5.64
N SER A 80 -10.14 -4.11 4.40
CA SER A 80 -11.37 -4.58 3.76
C SER A 80 -11.71 -6.05 4.04
N SER A 81 -10.82 -6.80 4.71
CA SER A 81 -11.11 -8.17 5.12
C SER A 81 -12.18 -8.20 6.21
N ARG A 82 -13.30 -8.89 5.93
CA ARG A 82 -14.38 -9.11 6.91
C ARG A 82 -14.17 -10.39 7.72
N GLN A 83 -13.21 -11.24 7.34
CA GLN A 83 -12.91 -12.47 8.04
C GLN A 83 -12.04 -12.19 9.27
N ARG A 84 -12.58 -12.40 10.46
CA ARG A 84 -11.89 -12.08 11.72
C ARG A 84 -11.34 -13.31 12.44
N ILE A 85 -12.04 -14.47 12.36
CA ILE A 85 -11.67 -15.69 13.08
C ILE A 85 -11.88 -16.92 12.17
N PRO A 86 -10.78 -17.61 11.76
CA PRO A 86 -9.40 -17.10 11.76
C PRO A 86 -9.28 -15.90 10.84
N GLY A 87 -8.16 -15.15 10.92
CA GLY A 87 -7.80 -14.16 9.92
C GLY A 87 -7.51 -14.81 8.56
N ILE A 88 -7.10 -14.01 7.56
CA ILE A 88 -6.81 -14.56 6.23
C ILE A 88 -5.35 -14.98 6.06
N ALA A 89 -4.43 -14.54 6.93
CA ALA A 89 -2.99 -14.75 6.77
C ALA A 89 -2.62 -16.25 6.71
N GLN A 90 -3.27 -17.10 7.54
CA GLN A 90 -3.01 -18.55 7.53
C GLN A 90 -3.43 -19.18 6.19
N LYS A 91 -4.52 -18.70 5.60
CA LYS A 91 -4.97 -19.18 4.29
C LYS A 91 -4.06 -18.71 3.17
N VAL A 92 -3.57 -17.48 3.24
CA VAL A 92 -2.56 -16.95 2.31
C VAL A 92 -1.29 -17.78 2.39
N ALA A 93 -0.78 -18.08 3.59
CA ALA A 93 0.40 -18.91 3.77
C ALA A 93 0.24 -20.31 3.13
N GLN A 94 -0.93 -20.94 3.31
CA GLN A 94 -1.23 -22.22 2.68
C GLN A 94 -1.25 -22.12 1.15
N LEU A 95 -1.90 -21.10 0.60
CA LEU A 95 -2.03 -20.92 -0.85
C LEU A 95 -0.71 -20.50 -1.52
N ALA A 96 0.16 -19.80 -0.80
CA ALA A 96 1.49 -19.41 -1.24
C ALA A 96 2.57 -20.49 -0.97
N ASP A 97 2.15 -21.66 -0.49
CA ASP A 97 3.01 -22.82 -0.17
C ASP A 97 4.15 -22.48 0.81
N LEU A 98 3.89 -21.57 1.76
CA LEU A 98 4.80 -21.30 2.86
C LEU A 98 4.71 -22.46 3.85
N GLY A 99 5.82 -22.97 4.31
CA GLY A 99 5.86 -24.12 5.22
C GLY A 99 5.09 -23.91 6.53
N PRO A 100 4.83 -24.99 7.30
CA PRO A 100 3.99 -24.91 8.52
C PRO A 100 4.63 -24.16 9.67
N SER A 101 5.91 -23.80 9.58
CA SER A 101 6.64 -23.08 10.64
C SER A 101 6.60 -21.57 10.48
N VAL A 102 5.92 -21.03 9.45
CA VAL A 102 5.82 -19.60 9.23
C VAL A 102 4.92 -18.93 10.30
N LEU A 103 5.42 -17.86 10.92
CA LEU A 103 4.60 -17.00 11.79
C LEU A 103 3.66 -16.16 10.92
N THR A 104 2.35 -16.23 11.13
CA THR A 104 1.38 -15.50 10.30
C THR A 104 0.42 -14.67 11.15
N PHE A 105 0.13 -13.45 10.71
CA PHE A 105 -0.92 -12.63 11.29
C PHE A 105 -1.46 -11.59 10.31
N ASP A 106 -2.70 -11.17 10.58
CA ASP A 106 -3.35 -10.07 9.87
C ASP A 106 -3.08 -8.75 10.59
N MET A 107 -2.89 -7.67 9.82
CA MET A 107 -2.71 -6.32 10.31
C MET A 107 -3.73 -5.39 9.68
N ASN A 108 -4.41 -4.58 10.51
CA ASN A 108 -5.24 -3.48 10.05
C ASN A 108 -4.73 -2.15 10.65
N ALA A 109 -4.24 -1.27 9.80
CA ALA A 109 -3.88 0.10 10.13
C ALA A 109 -4.37 1.05 9.02
N ALA A 110 -5.53 0.74 8.44
CA ALA A 110 -6.13 1.46 7.34
C ALA A 110 -5.10 1.74 6.22
N CYS A 111 -5.12 2.92 5.61
CA CYS A 111 -4.20 3.29 4.53
C CYS A 111 -2.71 3.32 4.95
N CYS A 112 -2.41 3.37 6.25
CA CYS A 112 -1.05 3.27 6.77
C CYS A 112 -0.54 1.84 6.87
N GLY A 113 -1.40 0.85 6.61
CA GLY A 113 -1.11 -0.56 6.85
C GLY A 113 0.18 -1.05 6.19
N PHE A 114 0.45 -0.68 4.93
CA PHE A 114 1.69 -1.08 4.27
C PHE A 114 2.94 -0.49 4.95
N VAL A 115 2.91 0.80 5.31
CA VAL A 115 4.03 1.45 6.02
C VAL A 115 4.26 0.75 7.37
N TYR A 116 3.20 0.45 8.11
CA TYR A 116 3.31 -0.23 9.41
C TYR A 116 3.75 -1.69 9.25
N GLY A 117 3.29 -2.38 8.21
CA GLY A 117 3.74 -3.72 7.84
C GLY A 117 5.25 -3.75 7.53
N LEU A 118 5.73 -2.78 6.72
CA LEU A 118 7.16 -2.62 6.44
C LEU A 118 7.95 -2.38 7.73
N VAL A 119 7.54 -1.42 8.56
CA VAL A 119 8.24 -1.10 9.83
C VAL A 119 8.29 -2.33 10.73
N THR A 120 7.19 -3.09 10.83
CA THR A 120 7.13 -4.31 11.64
C THR A 120 8.07 -5.38 11.10
N GLY A 121 8.00 -5.68 9.80
CA GLY A 121 8.85 -6.70 9.17
C GLY A 121 10.33 -6.36 9.23
N LEU A 122 10.69 -5.12 8.91
CA LEU A 122 12.08 -4.62 9.00
C LEU A 122 12.61 -4.70 10.44
N SER A 123 11.76 -4.39 11.43
CA SER A 123 12.15 -4.47 12.85
C SER A 123 12.38 -5.91 13.29
N LEU A 124 11.58 -6.86 12.82
CA LEU A 124 11.77 -8.30 13.10
C LEU A 124 13.09 -8.80 12.51
N CYS A 125 13.41 -8.40 11.28
CA CYS A 125 14.69 -8.73 10.65
C CYS A 125 15.87 -8.09 11.41
N ASP A 126 15.84 -6.79 11.66
CA ASP A 126 16.92 -6.06 12.34
C ASP A 126 17.15 -6.55 13.78
N ALA A 127 16.10 -7.06 14.42
CA ALA A 127 16.19 -7.69 15.76
C ALA A 127 16.68 -9.16 15.71
N GLY A 128 16.91 -9.73 14.53
CA GLY A 128 17.32 -11.13 14.35
C GLY A 128 16.21 -12.14 14.71
N GLN A 129 14.96 -11.71 14.77
CA GLN A 129 13.81 -12.58 15.05
C GLN A 129 13.27 -13.26 13.79
N ALA A 130 13.57 -12.72 12.61
CA ALA A 130 13.26 -13.29 11.31
C ALA A 130 14.42 -13.02 10.34
N ARG A 131 14.73 -13.97 9.47
CA ARG A 131 15.68 -13.79 8.35
C ARG A 131 14.98 -13.20 7.15
N SER A 132 13.71 -13.57 6.97
CA SER A 132 12.89 -13.03 5.91
C SER A 132 11.43 -12.83 6.34
N VAL A 133 10.84 -11.74 5.86
CA VAL A 133 9.44 -11.36 6.13
C VAL A 133 8.75 -11.04 4.82
N LEU A 134 7.64 -11.70 4.55
CA LEU A 134 6.75 -11.38 3.44
C LEU A 134 5.63 -10.44 3.95
N VAL A 135 5.56 -9.24 3.40
CA VAL A 135 4.48 -8.27 3.70
C VAL A 135 3.57 -8.20 2.48
N CYS A 136 2.33 -8.62 2.64
CA CYS A 136 1.33 -8.60 1.58
C CYS A 136 0.16 -7.69 1.95
N SER A 137 -0.07 -6.64 1.15
CA SER A 137 -1.28 -5.82 1.26
C SER A 137 -2.33 -6.30 0.27
N VAL A 138 -3.57 -6.52 0.75
CA VAL A 138 -4.69 -6.92 -0.09
C VAL A 138 -5.95 -6.16 0.30
N GLU A 139 -6.58 -5.51 -0.68
CA GLU A 139 -7.75 -4.68 -0.43
C GLU A 139 -8.84 -4.89 -1.47
N ALA A 140 -10.08 -4.98 -1.00
CA ALA A 140 -11.30 -4.90 -1.79
C ALA A 140 -12.16 -3.73 -1.30
N MET A 141 -11.64 -2.52 -1.49
CA MET A 141 -12.28 -1.28 -1.03
C MET A 141 -13.63 -1.04 -1.71
N SER A 142 -13.84 -1.60 -2.90
CA SER A 142 -15.13 -1.57 -3.62
C SER A 142 -16.29 -2.21 -2.84
N ARG A 143 -15.96 -3.08 -1.86
CA ARG A 143 -16.93 -3.73 -0.97
C ARG A 143 -17.23 -2.93 0.30
N MET A 144 -16.45 -1.87 0.54
CA MET A 144 -16.54 -0.99 1.70
C MET A 144 -17.24 0.33 1.37
N VAL A 145 -17.74 0.51 0.14
CA VAL A 145 -18.38 1.76 -0.28
C VAL A 145 -19.85 1.53 -0.62
N ASP A 146 -20.69 2.52 -0.32
CA ASP A 146 -22.01 2.61 -0.92
C ASP A 146 -21.83 3.03 -2.38
N ARG A 147 -22.14 2.12 -3.32
CA ARG A 147 -22.01 2.35 -4.77
C ARG A 147 -22.92 3.46 -5.30
N THR A 148 -23.85 3.96 -4.49
CA THR A 148 -24.73 5.10 -4.81
C THR A 148 -24.24 6.43 -4.22
N ASP A 149 -23.26 6.39 -3.32
CA ASP A 149 -22.68 7.59 -2.73
C ASP A 149 -21.73 8.29 -3.72
N ARG A 150 -22.12 9.47 -4.14
CA ARG A 150 -21.34 10.30 -5.08
C ARG A 150 -19.98 10.75 -4.54
N GLN A 151 -19.77 10.71 -3.22
CA GLN A 151 -18.53 11.19 -2.60
C GLN A 151 -17.46 10.11 -2.59
N THR A 152 -17.83 8.87 -2.35
CA THR A 152 -16.87 7.77 -2.12
C THR A 152 -16.87 6.69 -3.19
N ALA A 153 -18.00 6.40 -3.85
CA ALA A 153 -18.10 5.30 -4.80
C ALA A 153 -17.06 5.35 -5.93
N CYS A 154 -16.74 6.56 -6.42
CA CYS A 154 -15.83 6.74 -7.55
C CYS A 154 -14.34 6.83 -7.16
N ILE A 155 -14.02 6.78 -5.85
CA ILE A 155 -12.65 6.98 -5.37
C ILE A 155 -11.91 5.64 -5.25
N PHE A 156 -12.56 4.64 -4.66
CA PHE A 156 -11.89 3.43 -4.19
C PHE A 156 -11.77 2.36 -5.26
N GLY A 157 -10.62 1.70 -5.24
CA GLY A 157 -10.29 0.53 -6.04
C GLY A 157 -9.78 -0.63 -5.21
N ASP A 158 -9.65 -1.79 -5.83
CA ASP A 158 -9.17 -3.03 -5.26
C ASP A 158 -7.78 -3.35 -5.79
N GLY A 159 -6.97 -4.04 -4.99
CA GLY A 159 -5.64 -4.45 -5.42
C GLY A 159 -4.87 -5.21 -4.35
N SER A 160 -3.80 -5.87 -4.78
CA SER A 160 -2.90 -6.59 -3.90
C SER A 160 -1.46 -6.48 -4.40
N ALA A 161 -0.53 -6.35 -3.46
CA ALA A 161 0.90 -6.38 -3.71
C ALA A 161 1.64 -6.97 -2.51
N ALA A 162 2.72 -7.67 -2.77
CA ALA A 162 3.58 -8.27 -1.76
C ALA A 162 5.03 -7.82 -1.94
N VAL A 163 5.75 -7.67 -0.85
CA VAL A 163 7.19 -7.42 -0.81
C VAL A 163 7.89 -8.42 0.09
N LEU A 164 9.07 -8.86 -0.32
CA LEU A 164 9.95 -9.70 0.50
C LEU A 164 11.02 -8.83 1.14
N LEU A 165 11.15 -8.94 2.44
CA LEU A 165 12.18 -8.27 3.25
C LEU A 165 13.21 -9.28 3.70
N THR A 166 14.50 -8.97 3.52
CA THR A 166 15.60 -9.73 4.10
C THR A 166 16.73 -8.80 4.51
N ASP A 167 17.63 -9.25 5.37
CA ASP A 167 18.85 -8.52 5.69
C ASP A 167 19.93 -8.72 4.60
N ARG A 168 20.67 -7.66 4.32
CA ARG A 168 21.84 -7.69 3.44
C ARG A 168 22.95 -6.77 3.97
N ALA A 169 24.19 -7.13 3.69
CA ALA A 169 25.35 -6.36 4.15
C ALA A 169 25.41 -4.96 3.53
N GLU A 170 24.93 -4.81 2.29
CA GLU A 170 24.90 -3.54 1.58
C GLU A 170 23.76 -2.60 1.98
N PHE A 171 22.76 -3.07 2.74
CA PHE A 171 21.64 -2.23 3.12
C PHE A 171 21.97 -1.36 4.33
N SER A 172 21.54 -0.11 4.25
CA SER A 172 21.59 0.84 5.35
C SER A 172 20.36 0.68 6.24
N ARG A 173 20.52 0.98 7.54
CA ARG A 173 19.39 0.91 8.47
C ARG A 173 18.22 1.76 8.00
N PHE A 174 17.02 1.18 8.04
CA PHE A 174 15.80 1.89 7.73
C PHE A 174 15.52 3.02 8.75
N ARG A 175 14.72 3.99 8.34
CA ARG A 175 14.21 5.07 9.21
C ARG A 175 12.71 5.08 9.14
N GLN A 176 12.07 5.42 10.24
CA GLN A 176 10.62 5.50 10.30
C GLN A 176 10.16 6.65 11.21
N ILE A 177 8.98 7.15 10.90
CA ILE A 177 8.17 8.01 11.75
C ILE A 177 6.74 7.47 11.71
N ALA A 178 6.07 7.48 12.85
CA ALA A 178 4.65 7.10 12.91
C ALA A 178 3.97 7.82 14.06
N GLY A 179 2.66 7.98 13.95
CA GLY A 179 1.84 8.56 14.99
C GLY A 179 0.36 8.38 14.70
N CYS A 180 -0.48 8.73 15.68
CA CYS A 180 -1.92 8.74 15.54
C CYS A 180 -2.55 9.81 16.45
N ASP A 181 -3.77 10.24 16.07
CA ASP A 181 -4.65 11.04 16.90
C ASP A 181 -6.07 10.45 16.89
N GLY A 182 -6.32 9.52 17.80
CA GLY A 182 -7.61 8.81 17.91
C GLY A 182 -8.81 9.74 18.20
N SER A 183 -8.58 11.00 18.63
CA SER A 183 -9.66 11.96 18.79
C SER A 183 -10.32 12.39 17.48
N GLN A 184 -9.69 12.06 16.34
CA GLN A 184 -10.12 12.41 14.99
C GLN A 184 -10.75 11.21 14.24
N GLU A 185 -11.11 10.13 14.93
CA GLU A 185 -11.65 8.91 14.28
C GLU A 185 -12.88 9.20 13.42
N ALA A 186 -13.72 10.15 13.82
CA ALA A 186 -14.95 10.51 13.12
C ALA A 186 -14.72 11.10 11.71
N LEU A 187 -13.51 11.54 11.38
CA LEU A 187 -13.20 12.11 10.05
C LEU A 187 -13.26 11.09 8.94
N MET A 188 -12.95 9.83 9.24
CA MET A 188 -13.00 8.72 8.31
C MET A 188 -13.32 7.43 9.07
N THR A 189 -14.52 6.91 8.90
CA THR A 189 -15.01 5.75 9.66
C THR A 189 -15.93 4.88 8.81
N GLU A 190 -16.08 3.61 9.19
CA GLU A 190 -17.10 2.74 8.64
C GLU A 190 -18.46 3.15 9.22
N THR A 191 -19.47 3.23 8.36
CA THR A 191 -20.85 3.49 8.77
C THR A 191 -21.54 2.21 9.24
N ASP A 192 -22.63 2.32 9.99
CA ASP A 192 -23.43 1.17 10.44
C ASP A 192 -23.96 0.31 9.26
N THR A 193 -24.06 0.89 8.07
CA THR A 193 -24.48 0.20 6.84
C THR A 193 -23.30 -0.39 6.05
N GLY A 194 -22.07 -0.31 6.57
CA GLY A 194 -20.88 -0.87 5.96
C GLY A 194 -20.25 -0.01 4.85
N GLY A 195 -20.69 1.25 4.70
CA GLY A 195 -20.06 2.23 3.83
C GLY A 195 -18.95 3.00 4.53
N ILE A 196 -18.19 3.81 3.77
CA ILE A 196 -17.17 4.71 4.33
C ILE A 196 -17.72 6.13 4.41
N HIS A 197 -17.75 6.69 5.60
CA HIS A 197 -17.90 8.12 5.82
C HIS A 197 -16.55 8.82 5.70
N LEU A 198 -16.51 9.97 5.03
CA LEU A 198 -15.30 10.74 4.77
C LEU A 198 -15.58 12.24 4.86
N ASP A 199 -15.01 12.96 5.84
CA ASP A 199 -14.92 14.43 5.82
C ASP A 199 -13.77 14.84 4.88
N GLY A 200 -14.09 14.97 3.61
CA GLY A 200 -13.07 15.13 2.55
C GLY A 200 -12.22 16.40 2.71
N MET A 201 -12.72 17.48 3.32
CA MET A 201 -11.96 18.72 3.50
C MET A 201 -10.94 18.56 4.64
N GLN A 202 -11.38 18.12 5.79
CA GLN A 202 -10.49 17.94 6.94
C GLN A 202 -9.45 16.84 6.68
N VAL A 203 -9.88 15.73 6.05
CA VAL A 203 -8.96 14.66 5.66
C VAL A 203 -7.90 15.16 4.68
N TYR A 204 -8.26 15.99 3.69
CA TYR A 204 -7.31 16.59 2.76
C TYR A 204 -6.23 17.41 3.48
N ASP A 205 -6.62 18.36 4.31
CA ASP A 205 -5.70 19.27 4.99
C ASP A 205 -4.73 18.50 5.91
N ARG A 206 -5.27 17.52 6.64
CA ARG A 206 -4.48 16.68 7.55
C ARG A 206 -3.55 15.74 6.80
N ALA A 207 -4.01 15.10 5.72
CA ALA A 207 -3.20 14.23 4.91
C ALA A 207 -2.00 14.97 4.29
N VAL A 208 -2.24 16.15 3.70
CA VAL A 208 -1.16 16.99 3.16
C VAL A 208 -0.15 17.33 4.25
N ARG A 209 -0.60 17.80 5.40
CA ARG A 209 0.28 18.16 6.51
C ARG A 209 1.09 16.97 7.01
N ARG A 210 0.44 15.85 7.38
CA ARG A 210 1.09 14.68 7.97
C ARG A 210 2.05 13.97 7.01
N MET A 211 1.66 13.87 5.75
CA MET A 211 2.55 13.25 4.75
C MET A 211 3.74 14.16 4.43
N SER A 212 3.56 15.50 4.42
CA SER A 212 4.70 16.44 4.25
C SER A 212 5.64 16.40 5.45
N GLU A 213 5.12 16.42 6.69
CA GLU A 213 5.92 16.28 7.91
C GLU A 213 6.71 14.96 7.92
N SER A 214 6.06 13.85 7.53
CA SER A 214 6.70 12.54 7.44
C SER A 214 7.78 12.52 6.36
N THR A 215 7.52 13.14 5.20
CA THR A 215 8.50 13.26 4.12
C THR A 215 9.73 14.02 4.60
N GLN A 216 9.54 15.22 5.19
CA GLN A 216 10.64 16.03 5.71
C GLN A 216 11.48 15.24 6.72
N TYR A 217 10.83 14.55 7.65
CA TYR A 217 11.53 13.72 8.63
C TYR A 217 12.43 12.68 7.98
N LEU A 218 11.95 11.98 6.93
CA LEU A 218 12.74 10.94 6.25
C LEU A 218 13.98 11.52 5.55
N PHE A 219 13.94 12.78 5.10
CA PHE A 219 15.08 13.45 4.49
C PHE A 219 16.07 14.00 5.51
N ASP A 220 15.59 14.43 6.68
CA ASP A 220 16.42 15.04 7.72
C ASP A 220 17.17 14.02 8.59
N HIS A 221 16.69 12.73 8.63
CA HIS A 221 17.14 11.75 9.61
C HIS A 221 17.71 10.48 8.97
N GLY A 222 18.80 10.59 8.22
CA GLY A 222 19.52 9.44 7.66
C GLY A 222 19.79 9.56 6.17
N PRO A 223 20.13 8.45 5.48
CA PRO A 223 20.25 8.47 4.03
C PRO A 223 18.95 8.88 3.37
N ALA A 224 19.01 9.89 2.51
CA ALA A 224 17.83 10.40 1.83
C ALA A 224 17.21 9.35 0.89
N PRO A 225 15.86 9.27 0.79
CA PRO A 225 15.21 8.49 -0.24
C PRO A 225 15.65 8.91 -1.64
N THR A 226 15.79 7.93 -2.55
CA THR A 226 16.05 8.18 -3.98
C THR A 226 14.78 8.24 -4.80
N VAL A 227 13.67 7.81 -4.21
CA VAL A 227 12.30 7.89 -4.74
C VAL A 227 11.32 8.03 -3.58
N LEU A 228 10.26 8.82 -3.77
CA LEU A 228 9.16 8.90 -2.80
C LEU A 228 7.87 8.38 -3.41
N VAL A 229 7.18 7.52 -2.66
CA VAL A 229 5.85 6.99 -2.99
C VAL A 229 4.89 7.35 -1.86
N GLY A 230 3.93 8.22 -2.12
CA GLY A 230 2.86 8.53 -1.18
C GLY A 230 1.69 7.56 -1.31
N HIS A 231 0.93 7.38 -0.23
CA HIS A 231 -0.39 6.74 -0.32
C HIS A 231 -1.24 7.40 -1.40
N GLN A 232 -1.71 6.63 -2.36
CA GLN A 232 -2.48 7.10 -3.52
C GLN A 232 -3.93 7.40 -3.10
N ALA A 233 -4.13 8.41 -2.26
CA ALA A 233 -5.44 8.77 -1.70
C ALA A 233 -6.27 9.61 -2.65
N ASN A 234 -5.65 10.65 -3.21
CA ASN A 234 -6.28 11.64 -4.08
C ASN A 234 -5.19 12.40 -4.84
N GLY A 235 -5.38 12.61 -6.15
CA GLY A 235 -4.41 13.29 -7.01
C GLY A 235 -4.04 14.70 -6.53
N ARG A 236 -4.96 15.42 -5.89
CA ARG A 236 -4.67 16.75 -5.32
C ARG A 236 -3.73 16.68 -4.13
N ILE A 237 -3.89 15.67 -3.25
CA ILE A 237 -2.96 15.44 -2.13
C ILE A 237 -1.58 15.10 -2.68
N LEU A 238 -1.53 14.16 -3.63
CA LEU A 238 -0.27 13.74 -4.27
C LEU A 238 0.45 14.91 -4.94
N GLU A 239 -0.28 15.82 -5.59
CA GLU A 239 0.31 16.99 -6.23
C GLU A 239 0.96 17.95 -5.22
N GLN A 240 0.35 18.14 -4.04
CA GLN A 240 0.95 18.94 -2.97
C GLN A 240 2.25 18.31 -2.47
N ILE A 241 2.26 17.00 -2.23
CA ILE A 241 3.46 16.28 -1.80
C ILE A 241 4.54 16.30 -2.90
N ARG A 242 4.16 16.14 -4.17
CA ARG A 242 5.06 16.24 -5.32
C ARG A 242 5.72 17.62 -5.40
N GLY A 243 4.96 18.69 -5.20
CA GLY A 243 5.50 20.06 -5.16
C GLY A 243 6.59 20.22 -4.10
N PHE A 244 6.41 19.61 -2.95
CA PHE A 244 7.41 19.58 -1.88
C PHE A 244 8.66 18.76 -2.27
N THR A 245 8.48 17.54 -2.79
CA THR A 245 9.61 16.66 -3.17
C THR A 245 10.40 17.16 -4.37
N THR A 246 9.76 17.92 -5.27
CA THR A 246 10.46 18.57 -6.39
C THR A 246 11.57 19.52 -5.89
N GLN A 247 11.35 20.20 -4.77
CA GLN A 247 12.36 21.07 -4.14
C GLN A 247 13.53 20.26 -3.57
N LEU A 248 13.30 18.99 -3.23
CA LEU A 248 14.31 18.06 -2.73
C LEU A 248 15.04 17.32 -3.85
N GLY A 249 14.65 17.51 -5.12
CA GLY A 249 15.28 16.87 -6.28
C GLY A 249 15.04 15.36 -6.39
N VAL A 250 13.95 14.85 -5.80
CA VAL A 250 13.65 13.40 -5.75
C VAL A 250 12.37 13.09 -6.54
N PRO A 251 12.38 12.03 -7.38
CA PRO A 251 11.17 11.56 -8.07
C PRO A 251 10.04 11.22 -7.10
N PHE A 252 8.83 11.68 -7.43
CA PHE A 252 7.61 11.36 -6.71
C PHE A 252 6.67 10.53 -7.58
N VAL A 253 6.26 9.36 -7.08
CA VAL A 253 5.40 8.42 -7.82
C VAL A 253 3.93 8.79 -7.63
N ASN A 254 3.23 8.93 -8.76
CA ASN A 254 1.78 9.12 -8.81
C ASN A 254 1.17 8.21 -9.88
N ARG A 255 0.44 7.19 -9.46
CA ARG A 255 -0.25 6.19 -10.30
C ARG A 255 -1.75 6.09 -10.02
N ILE A 256 -2.28 7.08 -9.27
CA ILE A 256 -3.69 7.10 -8.86
C ILE A 256 -4.66 7.06 -10.04
N GLU A 257 -4.24 7.55 -11.19
CA GLU A 257 -5.09 7.61 -12.39
C GLU A 257 -5.67 6.24 -12.76
N ASN A 258 -4.87 5.17 -12.62
CA ASN A 258 -5.24 3.82 -13.08
C ASN A 258 -5.73 2.89 -11.96
N TYR A 259 -5.44 3.21 -10.70
CA TYR A 259 -5.76 2.33 -9.57
C TYR A 259 -6.86 2.88 -8.67
N GLY A 260 -7.07 4.21 -8.66
CA GLY A 260 -7.84 4.85 -7.61
C GLY A 260 -7.17 4.68 -6.23
N ASN A 261 -7.94 4.84 -5.18
CA ASN A 261 -7.49 4.63 -3.81
C ASN A 261 -7.67 3.16 -3.41
N THR A 262 -6.59 2.39 -3.41
CA THR A 262 -6.56 0.99 -2.98
C THR A 262 -6.09 0.82 -1.54
N SER A 263 -6.33 1.83 -0.67
CA SER A 263 -5.97 1.80 0.76
C SER A 263 -4.51 1.38 0.99
N SER A 264 -4.26 0.36 1.80
CA SER A 264 -2.92 -0.14 2.13
C SER A 264 -2.13 -0.66 0.92
N ALA A 265 -2.80 -1.18 -0.11
CA ALA A 265 -2.14 -1.70 -1.31
C ALA A 265 -1.62 -0.60 -2.26
N SER A 266 -2.00 0.66 -2.06
CA SER A 266 -1.75 1.74 -3.01
C SER A 266 -0.27 2.09 -3.20
N ILE A 267 0.52 2.09 -2.14
CA ILE A 267 1.97 2.36 -2.19
C ILE A 267 2.70 1.24 -2.93
N PRO A 268 2.58 -0.04 -2.52
CA PRO A 268 3.33 -1.10 -3.18
C PRO A 268 2.89 -1.34 -4.64
N LEU A 269 1.61 -1.13 -4.98
CA LEU A 269 1.15 -1.19 -6.38
C LEU A 269 1.80 -0.11 -7.24
N ALA A 270 1.81 1.14 -6.77
CA ALA A 270 2.41 2.24 -7.50
C ALA A 270 3.93 2.08 -7.62
N PHE A 271 4.59 1.58 -6.59
CA PHE A 271 6.03 1.33 -6.59
C PHE A 271 6.40 0.20 -7.56
N ALA A 272 5.66 -0.91 -7.54
CA ALA A 272 5.87 -2.03 -8.47
C ALA A 272 5.73 -1.60 -9.93
N GLU A 273 4.68 -0.82 -10.27
CA GLU A 273 4.48 -0.35 -11.65
C GLU A 273 5.64 0.51 -12.16
N GLU A 274 6.22 1.35 -11.30
CA GLU A 274 7.40 2.15 -11.68
C GLU A 274 8.64 1.30 -11.91
N LEU A 275 8.82 0.26 -11.12
CA LEU A 275 9.91 -0.71 -11.31
C LEU A 275 9.70 -1.52 -12.60
N ASP A 276 8.49 -2.04 -12.81
CA ASP A 276 8.12 -2.86 -13.97
C ASP A 276 8.22 -2.09 -15.28
N SER A 277 7.90 -0.78 -15.28
CA SER A 277 8.04 0.08 -16.44
C SER A 277 9.48 0.51 -16.74
N GLY A 278 10.43 0.20 -15.85
CA GLY A 278 11.82 0.66 -15.93
C GLY A 278 11.99 2.17 -15.63
N SER A 279 10.95 2.83 -15.12
CA SER A 279 11.00 4.25 -14.71
C SER A 279 11.86 4.46 -13.46
N LEU A 280 12.00 3.42 -12.64
CA LEU A 280 12.89 3.40 -11.48
C LEU A 280 13.98 2.35 -11.67
N PRO A 281 15.21 2.62 -11.14
CA PRO A 281 16.27 1.62 -11.13
C PRO A 281 15.89 0.45 -10.20
N ALA A 282 16.43 -0.75 -10.49
CA ALA A 282 16.21 -1.95 -9.70
C ALA A 282 16.80 -1.88 -8.26
N ALA A 283 17.54 -0.85 -7.94
CA ALA A 283 18.11 -0.63 -6.61
C ALA A 283 18.08 0.86 -6.26
N GLY A 284 17.82 1.16 -5.00
CA GLY A 284 17.75 2.52 -4.49
C GLY A 284 17.25 2.55 -3.04
N ARG A 285 16.69 3.70 -2.65
CA ARG A 285 16.08 3.88 -1.34
C ARG A 285 14.66 4.42 -1.48
N LEU A 286 13.70 3.62 -1.10
CA LEU A 286 12.28 3.98 -1.08
C LEU A 286 11.99 4.86 0.14
N GLY A 287 11.36 6.01 -0.07
CA GLY A 287 10.58 6.71 0.95
C GLY A 287 9.11 6.42 0.72
N ALA A 288 8.44 5.82 1.68
CA ALA A 288 7.00 5.57 1.64
C ALA A 288 6.31 6.38 2.74
N VAL A 289 5.26 7.15 2.39
CA VAL A 289 4.52 7.98 3.35
C VAL A 289 3.02 7.79 3.21
N ALA A 290 2.31 7.71 4.32
CA ALA A 290 0.88 7.46 4.35
C ALA A 290 0.16 8.27 5.43
N TYR A 291 -1.13 8.47 5.19
CA TYR A 291 -2.13 8.98 6.14
C TYR A 291 -3.41 8.17 5.97
N GLY A 292 -4.07 7.83 7.08
CA GLY A 292 -5.26 6.98 7.06
C GLY A 292 -6.23 7.24 8.19
N ALA A 293 -7.32 6.46 8.22
CA ALA A 293 -8.36 6.51 9.23
C ALA A 293 -7.82 6.38 10.66
N GLY A 294 -8.53 6.96 11.63
CA GLY A 294 -8.09 7.08 13.03
C GLY A 294 -7.02 8.15 13.22
N GLU A 295 -6.85 9.02 12.21
CA GLU A 295 -5.70 9.90 12.00
C GLU A 295 -4.38 9.19 12.27
N ALA A 296 -4.20 8.01 11.67
CA ALA A 296 -2.91 7.34 11.63
C ALA A 296 -2.05 7.95 10.51
N TRP A 297 -0.76 8.15 10.78
CA TRP A 297 0.19 8.56 9.76
C TRP A 297 1.53 7.88 9.96
N GLY A 298 2.29 7.80 8.90
CA GLY A 298 3.64 7.26 9.00
C GLY A 298 4.46 7.45 7.73
N GLY A 299 5.76 7.27 7.90
CA GLY A 299 6.72 7.21 6.82
C GLY A 299 7.82 6.23 7.15
N VAL A 300 8.35 5.57 6.12
CA VAL A 300 9.51 4.68 6.21
C VAL A 300 10.46 4.96 5.06
N SER A 301 11.76 5.01 5.35
CA SER A 301 12.82 5.06 4.34
C SER A 301 13.64 3.78 4.45
N VAL A 302 13.69 3.00 3.36
CA VAL A 302 14.27 1.66 3.31
C VAL A 302 14.98 1.41 1.99
N ASP A 303 16.14 0.74 2.03
CA ASP A 303 16.85 0.33 0.83
C ASP A 303 16.09 -0.79 0.12
N TYR A 304 16.12 -0.77 -1.22
CA TYR A 304 15.61 -1.85 -2.04
C TYR A 304 16.63 -2.28 -3.09
N ARG A 305 16.62 -3.57 -3.39
CA ARG A 305 17.31 -4.18 -4.53
C ARG A 305 16.47 -5.36 -5.01
N VAL A 306 15.67 -5.12 -6.03
CA VAL A 306 14.76 -6.11 -6.60
C VAL A 306 15.35 -6.73 -7.87
N PRO A 307 14.95 -7.96 -8.27
CA PRO A 307 15.31 -8.50 -9.55
C PRO A 307 14.95 -7.55 -10.68
N ALA A 308 15.81 -7.45 -11.70
CA ALA A 308 15.42 -6.71 -12.90
C ALA A 308 14.19 -7.40 -13.50
N VAL A 309 13.14 -6.62 -13.75
CA VAL A 309 11.96 -7.14 -14.42
C VAL A 309 12.39 -7.52 -15.85
N THR A 310 12.47 -8.81 -16.13
CA THR A 310 12.53 -9.28 -17.49
C THR A 310 11.15 -9.07 -18.07
N ALA A 311 11.03 -8.07 -18.95
CA ALA A 311 9.80 -7.91 -19.74
C ALA A 311 9.45 -9.27 -20.40
N PRO A 312 8.17 -9.66 -20.40
CA PRO A 312 7.72 -10.91 -21.01
C PRO A 312 7.99 -10.94 -22.51
#